data_000c43e27ec6e8209c383f9d7bfc961e
#
_entry.id   000c43e27ec6e8209c383f9d7bfc961e
#
_cell.length_a   1.000
_cell.length_b   1.000
_cell.length_c   1.000
_cell.angle_alpha   90.00
_cell.angle_beta   90.00
_cell.angle_gamma   90.00
#
_symmetry.space_group_name_H-M   'P 1'
#
loop_
_entity.id
_entity.type
_entity.pdbx_description
1 polymer ?
#
loop_
_entity_poly.entity_id
_entity_poly.type
_entity_poly.pdbx_seq_one_letter_code
_entity_poly.pdbx_strand_id
1 'polypeptide(L)'
;FGSVIAADVDAAFLERCRETVVRHGDVSKLRTSHVADGHSLAVPSQSVDAVFSYITLQHCAHDDALKLTAEALRVVKPGGTVMLNYRTWVLSDVLLVPAGGLVRLLWKSKKVSGWLARQRWATRLGWQANRVAPSEVLDLVRQSARPCHDIVLFHQPHRRRSIMKRIADRSVAGAVVRDQELPRANKSHWWIVARLA
;
A
#
# COMPACT_ATOMS: atom_id res chain seq x y z
N PHE A 1 -17.38 -0.40 12.91
CA PHE A 1 -17.11 0.89 12.29
C PHE A 1 -18.41 1.67 12.14
N GLY A 2 -18.38 3.00 12.41
CA GLY A 2 -19.53 3.87 12.20
C GLY A 2 -19.79 4.11 10.71
N SER A 3 -18.72 4.35 9.93
CA SER A 3 -18.76 4.48 8.47
C SER A 3 -17.43 4.02 7.86
N VAL A 4 -17.46 3.69 6.56
CA VAL A 4 -16.29 3.28 5.77
C VAL A 4 -16.26 4.10 4.47
N ILE A 5 -15.08 4.56 4.08
CA ILE A 5 -14.84 5.15 2.77
C ILE A 5 -13.99 4.16 1.99
N ALA A 6 -14.55 3.57 0.93
CA ALA A 6 -13.81 2.75 -0.02
C ALA A 6 -13.21 3.66 -1.11
N ALA A 7 -11.89 3.59 -1.29
CA ALA A 7 -11.18 4.37 -2.29
C ALA A 7 -10.51 3.44 -3.31
N ASP A 8 -10.71 3.68 -4.60
CA ASP A 8 -10.08 2.93 -5.69
C ASP A 8 -9.94 3.80 -6.93
N VAL A 9 -8.98 3.45 -7.80
CA VAL A 9 -8.78 4.07 -9.11
C VAL A 9 -9.76 3.55 -10.17
N ASP A 10 -10.37 2.39 -9.92
CA ASP A 10 -11.35 1.76 -10.81
C ASP A 10 -12.77 1.98 -10.29
N ALA A 11 -13.52 2.86 -10.97
CA ALA A 11 -14.90 3.13 -10.64
C ALA A 11 -15.80 1.88 -10.70
N ALA A 12 -15.49 0.90 -11.57
CA ALA A 12 -16.24 -0.34 -11.64
C ALA A 12 -16.00 -1.24 -10.40
N PHE A 13 -14.81 -1.19 -9.78
CA PHE A 13 -14.56 -1.85 -8.51
C PHE A 13 -15.35 -1.19 -7.36
N LEU A 14 -15.43 0.13 -7.35
CA LEU A 14 -16.24 0.85 -6.35
C LEU A 14 -17.71 0.49 -6.44
N GLU A 15 -18.24 0.36 -7.67
CA GLU A 15 -19.64 -0.07 -7.86
C GLU A 15 -19.86 -1.52 -7.38
N ARG A 16 -18.97 -2.44 -7.72
CA ARG A 16 -19.03 -3.83 -7.20
C ARG A 16 -18.90 -3.88 -5.67
N CYS A 17 -18.07 -3.03 -5.08
CA CYS A 17 -17.99 -2.89 -3.64
C CYS A 17 -19.35 -2.49 -3.06
N ARG A 18 -19.99 -1.48 -3.65
CA ARG A 18 -21.31 -1.00 -3.25
C ARG A 18 -22.37 -2.11 -3.37
N GLU A 19 -22.43 -2.81 -4.51
CA GLU A 19 -23.33 -3.94 -4.72
C GLU A 19 -23.13 -5.03 -3.68
N THR A 20 -21.88 -5.34 -3.33
CA THR A 20 -21.56 -6.35 -2.32
C THR A 20 -22.05 -5.93 -0.94
N VAL A 21 -21.84 -4.65 -0.58
CA VAL A 21 -22.31 -4.13 0.72
C VAL A 21 -23.84 -4.06 0.76
N VAL A 22 -24.52 -3.74 -0.34
CA VAL A 22 -26.00 -3.81 -0.42
C VAL A 22 -26.51 -5.22 -0.12
N ARG A 23 -25.82 -6.26 -0.58
CA ARG A 23 -26.23 -7.66 -0.37
C ARG A 23 -25.93 -8.19 1.03
N HIS A 24 -24.86 -7.74 1.66
CA HIS A 24 -24.29 -8.39 2.84
C HIS A 24 -24.09 -7.47 4.05
N GLY A 25 -24.39 -6.18 3.92
CA GLY A 25 -24.10 -5.20 4.95
C GLY A 25 -25.05 -4.00 4.94
N ASP A 26 -24.61 -2.92 5.57
CA ASP A 26 -25.34 -1.66 5.68
C ASP A 26 -24.74 -0.62 4.75
N VAL A 27 -25.36 -0.43 3.59
CA VAL A 27 -24.87 0.51 2.56
C VAL A 27 -24.91 1.98 3.02
N SER A 28 -25.71 2.31 4.03
CA SER A 28 -25.77 3.68 4.58
C SER A 28 -24.44 4.09 5.25
N LYS A 29 -23.63 3.11 5.64
CA LYS A 29 -22.29 3.31 6.21
C LYS A 29 -21.17 3.34 5.19
N LEU A 30 -21.45 3.03 3.91
CA LEU A 30 -20.46 3.05 2.84
C LEU A 30 -20.50 4.36 2.07
N ARG A 31 -19.34 4.99 1.96
CA ARG A 31 -19.06 6.05 0.97
C ARG A 31 -17.99 5.55 0.02
N THR A 32 -18.02 5.99 -1.23
CA THR A 32 -16.98 5.68 -2.22
C THR A 32 -16.22 6.94 -2.60
N SER A 33 -14.92 6.81 -2.85
CA SER A 33 -14.03 7.88 -3.30
C SER A 33 -13.25 7.38 -4.52
N HIS A 34 -13.59 7.88 -5.71
CA HIS A 34 -12.87 7.56 -6.94
C HIS A 34 -11.56 8.36 -7.01
N VAL A 35 -10.43 7.67 -7.12
CA VAL A 35 -9.08 8.22 -7.19
C VAL A 35 -8.68 8.35 -8.66
N ALA A 36 -9.34 9.26 -9.39
CA ALA A 36 -9.24 9.37 -10.85
C ALA A 36 -7.83 9.69 -11.36
N ASP A 37 -7.03 10.41 -10.59
CA ASP A 37 -5.63 10.76 -10.90
C ASP A 37 -4.61 9.72 -10.42
N GLY A 38 -5.07 8.65 -9.76
CA GLY A 38 -4.25 7.57 -9.22
C GLY A 38 -3.58 7.86 -7.87
N HIS A 39 -3.75 9.06 -7.29
CA HIS A 39 -3.01 9.42 -6.08
C HIS A 39 -3.69 10.40 -5.11
N SER A 40 -4.79 11.06 -5.49
CA SER A 40 -5.47 12.02 -4.61
C SER A 40 -6.74 11.44 -4.01
N LEU A 41 -6.88 11.50 -2.69
CA LEU A 41 -8.10 11.09 -2.00
C LEU A 41 -9.06 12.28 -1.88
N ALA A 42 -10.26 12.15 -2.44
CA ALA A 42 -11.35 13.14 -2.26
C ALA A 42 -11.96 13.05 -0.85
N VAL A 43 -11.09 13.08 0.16
CA VAL A 43 -11.41 12.98 1.58
C VAL A 43 -10.81 14.19 2.29
N PRO A 44 -11.56 14.90 3.15
CA PRO A 44 -11.01 16.04 3.88
C PRO A 44 -9.83 15.65 4.78
N SER A 45 -8.91 16.60 5.01
CA SER A 45 -7.81 16.39 5.95
C SER A 45 -8.35 16.13 7.35
N GLN A 46 -7.69 15.24 8.09
CA GLN A 46 -8.00 14.96 9.50
C GLN A 46 -9.47 14.61 9.74
N SER A 47 -10.06 13.79 8.85
CA SER A 47 -11.49 13.47 8.90
C SER A 47 -11.82 12.02 9.20
N VAL A 48 -10.84 11.11 9.13
CA VAL A 48 -11.02 9.68 9.37
C VAL A 48 -10.22 9.19 10.57
N ASP A 49 -10.76 8.22 11.29
CA ASP A 49 -10.12 7.67 12.48
C ASP A 49 -9.03 6.64 12.13
N ALA A 50 -9.16 5.99 10.97
CA ALA A 50 -8.17 5.04 10.50
C ALA A 50 -8.10 4.99 8.97
N VAL A 51 -6.89 4.72 8.44
CA VAL A 51 -6.67 4.34 7.04
C VAL A 51 -6.04 2.96 7.01
N PHE A 52 -6.60 2.10 6.17
CA PHE A 52 -6.12 0.74 5.96
C PHE A 52 -5.91 0.48 4.46
N SER A 53 -4.74 -0.07 4.11
CA SER A 53 -4.47 -0.55 2.75
C SER A 53 -3.71 -1.87 2.78
N TYR A 54 -4.23 -2.88 2.07
CA TYR A 54 -3.61 -4.20 1.95
C TYR A 54 -3.49 -4.59 0.48
N ILE A 55 -2.26 -4.90 0.06
CA ILE A 55 -1.91 -5.37 -1.31
C ILE A 55 -2.17 -4.31 -2.41
N THR A 56 -2.82 -3.19 -2.14
CA THR A 56 -3.18 -2.17 -3.13
C THR A 56 -1.96 -1.35 -3.58
N LEU A 57 -1.21 -0.78 -2.65
CA LEU A 57 -0.10 0.16 -2.93
C LEU A 57 1.03 -0.48 -3.76
N GLN A 58 1.22 -1.79 -3.69
CA GLN A 58 2.20 -2.50 -4.51
C GLN A 58 1.85 -2.54 -6.00
N HIS A 59 0.59 -2.30 -6.35
CA HIS A 59 0.11 -2.29 -7.74
C HIS A 59 0.05 -0.91 -8.36
N CYS A 60 0.23 0.15 -7.58
CA CYS A 60 0.38 1.51 -8.06
C CYS A 60 1.77 1.74 -8.70
N ALA A 61 1.95 2.81 -9.46
CA ALA A 61 3.28 3.30 -9.76
C ALA A 61 4.00 3.71 -8.46
N HIS A 62 5.33 3.67 -8.44
CA HIS A 62 6.09 3.94 -7.21
C HIS A 62 5.74 5.30 -6.61
N ASP A 63 5.77 6.34 -7.42
CA ASP A 63 5.48 7.71 -6.99
C ASP A 63 4.03 7.89 -6.52
N ASP A 64 3.08 7.20 -7.18
CA ASP A 64 1.67 7.25 -6.78
C ASP A 64 1.45 6.53 -5.43
N ALA A 65 2.17 5.43 -5.19
CA ALA A 65 2.14 4.75 -3.88
C ALA A 65 2.67 5.66 -2.76
N LEU A 66 3.71 6.46 -3.02
CA LEU A 66 4.24 7.43 -2.07
C LEU A 66 3.25 8.60 -1.85
N LYS A 67 2.65 9.13 -2.91
CA LYS A 67 1.62 10.17 -2.81
C LYS A 67 0.39 9.68 -2.05
N LEU A 68 -0.10 8.47 -2.34
CA LEU A 68 -1.21 7.85 -1.59
C LEU A 68 -0.85 7.63 -0.11
N THR A 69 0.42 7.35 0.19
CA THR A 69 0.91 7.28 1.57
C THR A 69 0.82 8.65 2.26
N ALA A 70 1.24 9.72 1.58
CA ALA A 70 1.11 11.09 2.09
C ALA A 70 -0.36 11.49 2.29
N GLU A 71 -1.23 11.11 1.35
CA GLU A 71 -2.69 11.31 1.46
C GLU A 71 -3.29 10.54 2.66
N ALA A 72 -2.86 9.28 2.88
CA ALA A 72 -3.27 8.51 4.05
C ALA A 72 -2.91 9.24 5.36
N LEU A 73 -1.70 9.80 5.44
CA LEU A 73 -1.28 10.61 6.58
C LEU A 73 -2.09 11.91 6.70
N ARG A 74 -2.45 12.54 5.58
CA ARG A 74 -3.21 13.79 5.55
C ARG A 74 -4.64 13.61 6.09
N VAL A 75 -5.33 12.54 5.68
CA VAL A 75 -6.76 12.36 5.98
C VAL A 75 -7.03 11.82 7.39
N VAL A 76 -6.05 11.18 8.02
CA VAL A 76 -6.22 10.64 9.39
C VAL A 76 -6.24 11.76 10.43
N LYS A 77 -7.16 11.68 11.39
CA LYS A 77 -7.27 12.59 12.54
C LYS A 77 -6.06 12.47 13.48
N PRO A 78 -5.80 13.49 14.32
CA PRO A 78 -4.99 13.29 15.53
C PRO A 78 -5.54 12.12 16.37
N GLY A 79 -4.67 11.30 16.94
CA GLY A 79 -5.03 10.08 17.67
C GLY A 79 -5.42 8.89 16.77
N GLY A 80 -5.59 9.12 15.46
CA GLY A 80 -5.96 8.08 14.49
C GLY A 80 -4.79 7.21 14.04
N THR A 81 -5.09 6.16 13.29
CA THR A 81 -4.12 5.12 12.92
C THR A 81 -4.02 4.95 11.40
N VAL A 82 -2.81 4.90 10.88
CA VAL A 82 -2.50 4.52 9.50
C VAL A 82 -1.91 3.11 9.51
N MET A 83 -2.48 2.20 8.72
CA MET A 83 -2.01 0.82 8.57
C MET A 83 -1.86 0.50 7.08
N LEU A 84 -0.64 0.47 6.57
CA LEU A 84 -0.34 0.33 5.15
C LEU A 84 0.60 -0.84 4.90
N ASN A 85 0.30 -1.58 3.83
CA ASN A 85 1.08 -2.73 3.38
C ASN A 85 1.84 -2.40 2.10
N TYR A 86 3.10 -2.78 2.07
CA TYR A 86 4.00 -2.58 0.94
C TYR A 86 4.74 -3.86 0.58
N ARG A 87 5.26 -3.87 -0.63
CA ARG A 87 6.24 -4.85 -1.06
C ARG A 87 7.63 -4.25 -1.06
N THR A 88 8.62 -5.08 -0.74
CA THR A 88 10.04 -4.72 -0.80
C THR A 88 10.80 -5.72 -1.64
N TRP A 89 12.03 -5.38 -2.00
CA TRP A 89 12.93 -6.22 -2.77
C TRP A 89 13.21 -7.56 -2.09
N VAL A 90 13.14 -8.63 -2.87
CA VAL A 90 13.62 -9.98 -2.53
C VAL A 90 14.59 -10.43 -3.62
N LEU A 91 15.47 -11.39 -3.29
CA LEU A 91 16.52 -11.83 -4.21
C LEU A 91 15.98 -12.29 -5.58
N SER A 92 14.83 -12.95 -5.60
CA SER A 92 14.16 -13.35 -6.84
C SER A 92 13.77 -12.17 -7.75
N ASP A 93 13.65 -10.96 -7.21
CA ASP A 93 13.28 -9.79 -8.00
C ASP A 93 14.37 -9.38 -9.00
N VAL A 94 15.63 -9.78 -8.76
CA VAL A 94 16.74 -9.57 -9.71
C VAL A 94 16.42 -10.21 -11.08
N LEU A 95 15.75 -11.36 -11.08
CA LEU A 95 15.33 -12.05 -12.30
C LEU A 95 13.89 -11.69 -12.72
N LEU A 96 12.99 -11.60 -11.76
CA LEU A 96 11.56 -11.40 -12.04
C LEU A 96 11.24 -9.99 -12.55
N VAL A 97 11.98 -8.97 -12.14
CA VAL A 97 11.73 -7.59 -12.61
C VAL A 97 12.09 -7.40 -14.09
N PRO A 98 13.28 -7.80 -14.56
CA PRO A 98 13.60 -7.75 -15.99
C PRO A 98 12.64 -8.61 -16.82
N ALA A 99 12.35 -9.84 -16.38
CA ALA A 99 11.41 -10.73 -17.05
C ALA A 99 10.01 -10.11 -17.17
N GLY A 100 9.52 -9.49 -16.09
CA GLY A 100 8.25 -8.76 -16.10
C GLY A 100 8.28 -7.54 -17.05
N GLY A 101 9.41 -6.85 -17.14
CA GLY A 101 9.64 -5.76 -18.08
C GLY A 101 9.53 -6.24 -19.53
N LEU A 102 10.17 -7.35 -19.87
CA LEU A 102 10.08 -7.98 -21.18
C LEU A 102 8.64 -8.41 -21.52
N VAL A 103 7.95 -9.05 -20.58
CA VAL A 103 6.55 -9.44 -20.77
C VAL A 103 5.67 -8.22 -21.04
N ARG A 104 5.84 -7.12 -20.29
CA ARG A 104 5.09 -5.87 -20.55
C ARG A 104 5.39 -5.28 -21.92
N LEU A 105 6.65 -5.35 -22.37
CA LEU A 105 7.02 -4.90 -23.71
C LEU A 105 6.33 -5.74 -24.80
N LEU A 106 6.35 -7.06 -24.64
CA LEU A 106 5.67 -7.99 -25.56
C LEU A 106 4.14 -7.80 -25.56
N TRP A 107 3.56 -7.39 -24.44
CA TRP A 107 2.12 -7.10 -24.33
C TRP A 107 1.66 -5.93 -25.19
N LYS A 108 2.57 -4.99 -25.52
CA LYS A 108 2.28 -3.89 -26.45
C LYS A 108 2.06 -4.36 -27.89
N SER A 109 2.53 -5.56 -28.23
CA SER A 109 2.33 -6.13 -29.56
C SER A 109 0.96 -6.78 -29.69
N LYS A 110 0.12 -6.27 -30.59
CA LYS A 110 -1.21 -6.82 -30.89
C LYS A 110 -1.18 -8.30 -31.30
N LYS A 111 -0.06 -8.77 -31.89
CA LYS A 111 0.09 -10.16 -32.33
C LYS A 111 0.28 -11.16 -31.18
N VAL A 112 0.86 -10.71 -30.07
CA VAL A 112 1.28 -11.60 -28.97
C VAL A 112 0.44 -11.40 -27.72
N SER A 113 -0.17 -10.23 -27.57
CA SER A 113 -0.94 -9.86 -26.36
C SER A 113 -2.07 -10.84 -26.04
N GLY A 114 -2.83 -11.26 -27.07
CA GLY A 114 -3.92 -12.23 -26.90
C GLY A 114 -3.46 -13.62 -26.43
N TRP A 115 -2.28 -14.07 -26.86
CA TRP A 115 -1.68 -15.30 -26.37
C TRP A 115 -1.14 -15.14 -24.94
N LEU A 116 -0.41 -14.04 -24.67
CA LEU A 116 0.12 -13.75 -23.34
C LEU A 116 -0.98 -13.64 -22.28
N ALA A 117 -2.13 -13.04 -22.63
CA ALA A 117 -3.26 -12.89 -21.72
C ALA A 117 -3.84 -14.24 -21.24
N ARG A 118 -3.67 -15.30 -22.03
CA ARG A 118 -4.08 -16.66 -21.66
C ARG A 118 -3.06 -17.38 -20.78
N GLN A 119 -1.84 -16.83 -20.65
CA GLN A 119 -0.75 -17.45 -19.88
C GLN A 119 -0.70 -16.90 -18.46
N ARG A 120 -1.04 -17.71 -17.46
CA ARG A 120 -1.01 -17.32 -16.05
C ARG A 120 0.36 -16.80 -15.59
N TRP A 121 1.44 -17.35 -16.14
CA TRP A 121 2.80 -16.90 -15.80
C TRP A 121 3.07 -15.49 -16.36
N ALA A 122 2.64 -15.18 -17.58
CA ALA A 122 2.82 -13.88 -18.20
C ALA A 122 2.01 -12.81 -17.48
N THR A 123 0.77 -13.13 -17.10
CA THR A 123 -0.06 -12.24 -16.27
C THR A 123 0.61 -11.93 -14.94
N ARG A 124 1.14 -12.95 -14.25
CA ARG A 124 1.83 -12.75 -12.96
C ARG A 124 3.13 -11.95 -13.09
N LEU A 125 3.91 -12.16 -14.14
CA LEU A 125 5.15 -11.42 -14.39
C LEU A 125 4.89 -10.00 -14.89
N GLY A 126 3.84 -9.82 -15.69
CA GLY A 126 3.46 -8.52 -16.26
C GLY A 126 2.82 -7.58 -15.23
N TRP A 127 2.31 -8.12 -14.13
CA TRP A 127 1.74 -7.28 -13.08
C TRP A 127 2.78 -6.35 -12.48
N GLN A 128 2.47 -5.07 -12.50
CA GLN A 128 3.28 -4.05 -11.88
C GLN A 128 3.19 -4.24 -10.36
N ALA A 129 4.27 -4.72 -9.75
CA ALA A 129 4.43 -4.72 -8.32
C ALA A 129 5.60 -3.78 -8.02
N ASN A 130 5.30 -2.59 -7.54
CA ASN A 130 6.35 -1.68 -7.10
C ASN A 130 7.00 -2.19 -5.80
N ARG A 131 8.11 -1.60 -5.44
CA ARG A 131 8.84 -1.89 -4.20
C ARG A 131 9.11 -0.57 -3.52
N VAL A 132 8.55 -0.43 -2.34
CA VAL A 132 8.73 0.76 -1.51
C VAL A 132 9.60 0.37 -0.32
N ALA A 133 10.67 1.13 -0.10
CA ALA A 133 11.54 0.90 1.04
C ALA A 133 10.92 1.51 2.31
N PRO A 134 11.11 0.88 3.49
CA PRO A 134 10.63 1.44 4.74
C PRO A 134 11.19 2.84 5.05
N SER A 135 12.43 3.13 4.64
CA SER A 135 13.03 4.46 4.79
C SER A 135 12.24 5.54 4.05
N GLU A 136 11.77 5.26 2.83
CA GLU A 136 10.98 6.22 2.03
C GLU A 136 9.67 6.58 2.73
N VAL A 137 8.98 5.57 3.29
CA VAL A 137 7.73 5.80 4.03
C VAL A 137 7.99 6.56 5.33
N LEU A 138 9.06 6.24 6.06
CA LEU A 138 9.42 6.97 7.28
C LEU A 138 9.83 8.41 7.00
N ASP A 139 10.46 8.67 5.85
CA ASP A 139 10.76 10.03 5.41
C ASP A 139 9.49 10.82 5.10
N LEU A 140 8.46 10.20 4.51
CA LEU A 140 7.15 10.83 4.35
C LEU A 140 6.47 11.12 5.69
N VAL A 141 6.53 10.18 6.65
CA VAL A 141 6.01 10.42 8.01
C VAL A 141 6.72 11.61 8.64
N ARG A 142 8.05 11.73 8.49
CA ARG A 142 8.83 12.87 8.98
C ARG A 142 8.41 14.18 8.28
N GLN A 143 8.28 14.14 6.95
CA GLN A 143 7.93 15.32 6.13
C GLN A 143 6.49 15.80 6.36
N SER A 144 5.58 14.91 6.78
CA SER A 144 4.21 15.27 7.09
C SER A 144 4.09 16.30 8.24
N ALA A 145 5.18 16.51 8.98
CA ALA A 145 5.26 17.36 10.18
C ALA A 145 4.21 17.01 11.25
N ARG A 146 3.59 15.82 11.16
CA ARG A 146 2.59 15.34 12.12
C ARG A 146 3.27 14.45 13.15
N PRO A 147 3.17 14.78 14.44
CA PRO A 147 3.75 13.95 15.48
C PRO A 147 3.07 12.57 15.51
N CYS A 148 3.84 11.56 15.93
CA CYS A 148 3.34 10.20 16.11
C CYS A 148 3.56 9.78 17.56
N HIS A 149 2.58 9.06 18.12
CA HIS A 149 2.71 8.41 19.43
C HIS A 149 3.47 7.08 19.30
N ASP A 150 3.26 6.37 18.19
CA ASP A 150 3.83 5.04 17.99
C ASP A 150 4.00 4.75 16.49
N ILE A 151 5.11 4.08 16.15
CA ILE A 151 5.39 3.58 14.80
C ILE A 151 5.94 2.17 14.92
N VAL A 152 5.22 1.20 14.34
CA VAL A 152 5.62 -0.20 14.31
C VAL A 152 5.75 -0.69 12.88
N LEU A 153 6.88 -1.33 12.55
CA LEU A 153 7.11 -1.97 11.28
C LEU A 153 6.99 -3.49 11.44
N PHE A 154 6.02 -4.10 10.76
CA PHE A 154 5.83 -5.55 10.79
C PHE A 154 6.45 -6.20 9.57
N HIS A 155 7.16 -7.30 9.76
CA HIS A 155 7.84 -8.05 8.69
C HIS A 155 8.02 -9.53 9.04
N GLN A 156 8.46 -10.33 8.06
CA GLN A 156 8.75 -11.74 8.31
C GLN A 156 10.09 -11.94 9.03
N PRO A 157 10.18 -12.89 10.00
CA PRO A 157 11.39 -13.12 10.82
C PRO A 157 12.65 -13.50 10.02
N HIS A 158 12.49 -14.20 8.89
CA HIS A 158 13.63 -14.66 8.08
C HIS A 158 14.35 -13.55 7.29
N ARG A 159 13.91 -12.33 7.39
CA ARG A 159 14.64 -11.16 6.89
C ARG A 159 15.77 -10.78 7.85
N ARG A 160 16.65 -11.72 8.12
CA ARG A 160 17.84 -11.48 8.92
C ARG A 160 18.53 -10.21 8.48
N ARG A 161 18.83 -9.33 9.44
CA ARG A 161 19.53 -8.06 9.20
C ARG A 161 18.84 -7.19 8.14
N SER A 162 17.53 -7.34 8.01
CA SER A 162 16.72 -6.55 7.08
C SER A 162 16.90 -5.06 7.37
N ILE A 163 16.53 -4.27 6.39
CA ILE A 163 16.44 -2.81 6.49
C ILE A 163 15.63 -2.40 7.73
N MET A 164 14.62 -3.20 8.11
CA MET A 164 13.79 -2.96 9.30
C MET A 164 14.61 -2.84 10.60
N LYS A 165 15.50 -3.80 10.88
CA LYS A 165 16.36 -3.74 12.07
C LYS A 165 17.33 -2.57 12.08
N ARG A 166 17.71 -2.05 10.89
CA ARG A 166 18.59 -0.88 10.80
C ARG A 166 17.88 0.44 11.06
N ILE A 167 16.58 0.48 10.93
CA ILE A 167 15.75 1.68 11.15
C ILE A 167 14.93 1.60 12.44
N ALA A 168 14.84 0.44 13.07
CA ALA A 168 14.32 0.33 14.43
C ALA A 168 15.17 1.18 15.40
N ASP A 169 14.59 1.57 16.50
CA ASP A 169 15.17 2.45 17.53
C ASP A 169 15.47 3.90 17.07
N ARG A 170 15.18 4.24 15.82
CA ARG A 170 15.26 5.63 15.36
C ARG A 170 14.01 6.40 15.75
N SER A 171 14.18 7.66 16.13
CA SER A 171 13.05 8.57 16.35
C SER A 171 12.59 9.18 15.04
N VAL A 172 11.31 9.06 14.74
CA VAL A 172 10.65 9.68 13.58
C VAL A 172 9.35 10.33 14.05
N ALA A 173 9.18 11.62 13.74
CA ALA A 173 7.98 12.38 14.11
C ALA A 173 7.62 12.29 15.61
N GLY A 174 8.63 12.22 16.48
CA GLY A 174 8.47 12.13 17.94
C GLY A 174 8.32 10.71 18.51
N ALA A 175 8.05 9.71 17.67
CA ALA A 175 7.93 8.32 18.09
C ALA A 175 9.22 7.53 17.83
N VAL A 176 9.51 6.55 18.68
CA VAL A 176 10.55 5.55 18.42
C VAL A 176 10.00 4.49 17.48
N VAL A 177 10.71 4.25 16.37
CA VAL A 177 10.33 3.20 15.41
C VAL A 177 10.68 1.83 16.00
N ARG A 178 9.68 0.99 16.16
CA ARG A 178 9.84 -0.40 16.59
C ARG A 178 9.71 -1.35 15.40
N ASP A 179 10.38 -2.48 15.43
CA ASP A 179 10.13 -3.57 14.50
C ASP A 179 9.49 -4.76 15.21
N GLN A 180 8.57 -5.42 14.52
CA GLN A 180 7.88 -6.61 15.02
C GLN A 180 7.85 -7.70 13.96
N GLU A 181 8.24 -8.91 14.34
CA GLU A 181 8.22 -10.05 13.46
C GLU A 181 6.82 -10.67 13.39
N LEU A 182 6.36 -10.94 12.16
CA LEU A 182 5.15 -11.70 11.87
C LEU A 182 5.53 -13.04 11.19
N PRO A 183 5.53 -14.18 11.91
CA PRO A 183 6.02 -15.46 11.40
C PRO A 183 5.32 -15.96 10.12
N ARG A 184 4.06 -15.62 9.94
CA ARG A 184 3.25 -16.03 8.79
C ARG A 184 3.13 -14.99 7.68
N ALA A 185 3.82 -13.84 7.80
CA ALA A 185 3.80 -12.82 6.77
C ALA A 185 4.50 -13.28 5.49
N ASN A 186 4.10 -12.75 4.35
CA ASN A 186 4.79 -13.01 3.08
C ASN A 186 6.19 -12.38 3.11
N LYS A 187 7.21 -13.11 2.62
CA LYS A 187 8.62 -12.70 2.60
C LYS A 187 8.88 -11.35 1.93
N SER A 188 8.10 -11.00 0.93
CA SER A 188 8.24 -9.75 0.18
C SER A 188 7.41 -8.59 0.74
N HIS A 189 6.57 -8.84 1.73
CA HIS A 189 5.67 -7.83 2.28
C HIS A 189 6.16 -7.31 3.63
N TRP A 190 5.85 -6.05 3.88
CA TRP A 190 6.00 -5.41 5.18
C TRP A 190 4.86 -4.43 5.41
N TRP A 191 4.66 -4.05 6.65
CA TRP A 191 3.61 -3.14 7.07
C TRP A 191 4.18 -2.01 7.90
N ILE A 192 3.57 -0.85 7.79
CA ILE A 192 3.70 0.20 8.80
C ILE A 192 2.35 0.36 9.51
N VAL A 193 2.41 0.45 10.83
CA VAL A 193 1.32 0.93 11.67
C VAL A 193 1.83 2.16 12.38
N ALA A 194 1.26 3.33 12.07
CA ALA A 194 1.60 4.59 12.69
C ALA A 194 0.35 5.18 13.36
N ARG A 195 0.45 5.50 14.65
CA ARG A 195 -0.56 6.21 15.41
C ARG A 195 -0.15 7.67 15.53
N LEU A 196 -0.94 8.55 14.94
CA LEU A 196 -0.70 9.99 15.00
C LEU A 196 -1.02 10.56 16.37
N ALA A 197 -0.30 11.60 16.77
CA ALA A 197 -0.56 12.32 18.02
C ALA A 197 -1.65 13.38 17.85
#